data_ae0bab9713b2612aa32f4fdf4f5311b5
#
_entry.id   ae0bab9713b2612aa32f4fdf4f5311b5
#
_cell.length_a   1.000
_cell.length_b   1.000
_cell.length_c   1.000
_cell.angle_alpha   90.00
_cell.angle_beta   90.00
_cell.angle_gamma   90.00
#
_symmetry.space_group_name_H-M   'P 1'
#
loop_
_entity.id
_entity.type
_entity.pdbx_description
1 polymer ?
#
loop_
_entity_poly.entity_id
_entity_poly.type
_entity_poly.pdbx_seq_one_letter_code
_entity_poly.pdbx_strand_id
1 'polypeptide(L)'
;LASGEERAGADLRTLVENPRAIRNILFGLHSRYNRKVIEQAAIAGVLNTDVTQNPDTGAAAAAYIAKRLDALEDETERGWQGRYDEEGFHFERTVRGVKEAAIIDQALLGSADARKLDGYREVLQATFPRPRPPAMLRRRDDEMAIHGPVGLFEALTATGRKGIAMQRYKGLGEMNPEQLWETTLDVNARSLLQVRVKEIDEAENLFAELMGDEVEPRRLFIQNNALSASVDV
;
A
#
# COMPACT_ATOMS: atom_id res chain seq x y z
N LEU A 1 -17.25 7.53 11.00
CA LEU A 1 -16.86 6.11 10.99
C LEU A 1 -18.01 5.25 10.45
N ALA A 2 -17.70 4.03 10.04
CA ALA A 2 -18.72 3.08 9.57
C ALA A 2 -19.73 2.66 10.65
N SER A 3 -19.43 2.94 11.93
CA SER A 3 -20.33 2.80 13.07
C SER A 3 -21.39 3.91 13.21
N GLY A 4 -21.29 4.97 12.41
CA GLY A 4 -22.07 6.20 12.56
C GLY A 4 -21.45 7.22 13.53
N GLU A 5 -20.36 6.87 14.21
CA GLU A 5 -19.65 7.78 15.11
C GLU A 5 -18.90 8.85 14.31
N GLU A 6 -18.97 10.09 14.73
CA GLU A 6 -18.24 11.20 14.13
C GLU A 6 -17.01 11.57 14.98
N ARG A 7 -15.88 11.78 14.32
CA ARG A 7 -14.64 12.21 14.94
C ARG A 7 -14.13 13.47 14.24
N ALA A 8 -13.84 14.51 15.02
CA ALA A 8 -13.40 15.81 14.52
C ALA A 8 -12.33 16.42 15.44
N GLY A 9 -11.62 17.42 14.97
CA GLY A 9 -10.65 18.18 15.75
C GLY A 9 -9.55 17.33 16.38
N ALA A 10 -9.41 17.38 17.69
CA ALA A 10 -8.39 16.65 18.44
C ALA A 10 -8.55 15.13 18.35
N ASP A 11 -9.80 14.63 18.36
CA ASP A 11 -10.09 13.20 18.26
C ASP A 11 -9.69 12.63 16.89
N LEU A 12 -9.94 13.38 15.82
CA LEU A 12 -9.48 13.01 14.48
C LEU A 12 -7.95 13.03 14.41
N ARG A 13 -7.29 14.00 15.01
CA ARG A 13 -5.83 14.07 15.07
C ARG A 13 -5.23 12.85 15.76
N THR A 14 -5.78 12.47 16.90
CA THR A 14 -5.35 11.26 17.63
C THR A 14 -5.58 10.00 16.80
N LEU A 15 -6.74 9.93 16.14
CA LEU A 15 -7.05 8.79 15.26
C LEU A 15 -6.03 8.64 14.13
N VAL A 16 -5.50 9.74 13.59
CA VAL A 16 -4.59 9.74 12.40
C VAL A 16 -3.17 9.23 12.72
N GLU A 17 -2.73 9.27 13.96
CA GLU A 17 -1.41 8.77 14.33
C GLU A 17 -1.24 7.27 14.03
N ASN A 18 -2.29 6.46 14.28
CA ASN A 18 -2.29 5.03 13.95
C ASN A 18 -2.20 4.79 12.42
N PRO A 19 -3.05 5.37 11.57
CA PRO A 19 -2.90 5.37 10.12
C PRO A 19 -1.52 5.74 9.62
N ARG A 20 -0.90 6.76 10.21
CA ARG A 20 0.47 7.18 9.86
C ARG A 20 1.49 6.08 10.17
N ALA A 21 1.41 5.50 11.36
CA ALA A 21 2.31 4.42 11.77
C ALA A 21 2.13 3.17 10.89
N ILE A 22 0.88 2.76 10.64
CA ILE A 22 0.55 1.62 9.78
C ILE A 22 1.07 1.85 8.35
N ARG A 23 0.85 3.03 7.79
CA ARG A 23 1.37 3.40 6.46
C ARG A 23 2.90 3.25 6.41
N ASN A 24 3.61 3.74 7.42
CA ASN A 24 5.07 3.64 7.46
C ASN A 24 5.54 2.18 7.49
N ILE A 25 4.88 1.31 8.25
CA ILE A 25 5.17 -0.13 8.26
C ILE A 25 4.92 -0.73 6.86
N LEU A 26 3.75 -0.48 6.27
CA LEU A 26 3.39 -1.01 4.95
C LEU A 26 4.35 -0.56 3.84
N PHE A 27 4.81 0.69 3.89
CA PHE A 27 5.75 1.23 2.91
C PHE A 27 7.20 0.79 3.16
N GLY A 28 7.52 0.29 4.35
CA GLY A 28 8.79 -0.34 4.69
C GLY A 28 8.90 -1.81 4.27
N LEU A 29 7.77 -2.45 3.91
CA LEU A 29 7.78 -3.84 3.46
C LEU A 29 8.50 -4.00 2.12
N HIS A 30 9.04 -5.19 1.88
CA HIS A 30 9.68 -5.53 0.61
C HIS A 30 8.70 -5.34 -0.56
N SER A 31 9.21 -4.89 -1.71
CA SER A 31 8.39 -4.54 -2.90
C SER A 31 7.58 -5.70 -3.49
N ARG A 32 7.98 -6.95 -3.21
CA ARG A 32 7.22 -8.15 -3.63
C ARG A 32 5.83 -8.25 -3.01
N TYR A 33 5.60 -7.56 -1.89
CA TYR A 33 4.32 -7.61 -1.19
C TYR A 33 3.38 -6.51 -1.65
N ASN A 34 2.16 -6.88 -2.00
CA ASN A 34 1.11 -5.93 -2.34
C ASN A 34 0.57 -5.26 -1.07
N ARG A 35 0.87 -3.97 -0.92
CA ARG A 35 0.51 -3.18 0.27
C ARG A 35 -0.99 -3.09 0.52
N LYS A 36 -1.80 -2.99 -0.55
CA LYS A 36 -3.27 -2.97 -0.46
C LYS A 36 -3.79 -4.28 0.15
N VAL A 37 -3.26 -5.41 -0.30
CA VAL A 37 -3.63 -6.73 0.21
C VAL A 37 -3.28 -6.87 1.68
N ILE A 38 -2.07 -6.46 2.08
CA ILE A 38 -1.62 -6.54 3.48
C ILE A 38 -2.42 -5.59 4.38
N GLU A 39 -2.76 -4.40 3.91
CA GLU A 39 -3.62 -3.47 4.63
C GLU A 39 -4.98 -4.09 4.92
N GLN A 40 -5.63 -4.69 3.91
CA GLN A 40 -6.93 -5.34 4.11
C GLN A 40 -6.83 -6.60 4.98
N ALA A 41 -5.71 -7.32 4.93
CA ALA A 41 -5.42 -8.43 5.82
C ALA A 41 -5.23 -7.98 7.28
N ALA A 42 -4.54 -6.86 7.51
CA ALA A 42 -4.41 -6.26 8.83
C ALA A 42 -5.76 -5.85 9.43
N ILE A 43 -6.63 -5.21 8.63
CA ILE A 43 -7.98 -4.86 9.05
C ILE A 43 -8.81 -6.12 9.37
N ALA A 44 -8.68 -7.17 8.56
CA ALA A 44 -9.35 -8.45 8.80
C ALA A 44 -8.82 -9.18 10.05
N GLY A 45 -7.62 -8.83 10.54
CA GLY A 45 -7.00 -9.43 11.72
C GLY A 45 -6.38 -10.79 11.45
N VAL A 46 -5.92 -11.04 10.20
CA VAL A 46 -5.36 -12.33 9.80
C VAL A 46 -3.82 -12.39 9.85
N LEU A 47 -3.17 -11.29 10.22
CA LEU A 47 -1.72 -11.26 10.39
C LEU A 47 -1.26 -11.90 11.72
N ASN A 48 -2.19 -12.54 12.41
CA ASN A 48 -1.94 -13.31 13.63
C ASN A 48 -1.88 -14.81 13.30
N THR A 49 -0.88 -15.50 13.85
CA THR A 49 -0.68 -16.94 13.65
C THR A 49 -1.85 -17.79 14.16
N ASP A 50 -2.66 -17.30 15.10
CA ASP A 50 -3.80 -18.05 15.62
C ASP A 50 -4.88 -18.32 14.55
N VAL A 51 -5.05 -17.39 13.61
CA VAL A 51 -6.00 -17.53 12.49
C VAL A 51 -5.54 -18.57 11.49
N THR A 52 -4.23 -18.76 11.34
CA THR A 52 -3.62 -19.68 10.39
C THR A 52 -3.52 -21.12 10.89
N GLN A 53 -3.82 -21.38 12.17
CA GLN A 53 -3.81 -22.73 12.73
C GLN A 53 -4.96 -23.61 12.24
N ASN A 54 -6.07 -23.02 11.80
CA ASN A 54 -7.24 -23.74 11.28
C ASN A 54 -7.46 -23.42 9.81
N PRO A 55 -7.34 -24.41 8.90
CA PRO A 55 -7.53 -24.21 7.46
C PRO A 55 -8.87 -23.60 7.07
N ASP A 56 -9.97 -24.00 7.74
CA ASP A 56 -11.32 -23.48 7.44
C ASP A 56 -11.40 -21.99 7.80
N THR A 57 -10.81 -21.59 8.91
CA THR A 57 -10.72 -20.18 9.31
C THR A 57 -9.87 -19.39 8.34
N GLY A 58 -8.75 -19.95 7.88
CA GLY A 58 -7.89 -19.38 6.86
C GLY A 58 -8.61 -19.16 5.54
N ALA A 59 -9.36 -20.17 5.06
CA ALA A 59 -10.13 -20.07 3.82
C ALA A 59 -11.25 -19.01 3.91
N ALA A 60 -11.99 -18.96 5.03
CA ALA A 60 -13.00 -17.95 5.27
C ALA A 60 -12.41 -16.55 5.32
N ALA A 61 -11.24 -16.39 5.95
CA ALA A 61 -10.51 -15.14 6.02
C ALA A 61 -10.01 -14.67 4.63
N ALA A 62 -9.47 -15.58 3.82
CA ALA A 62 -9.06 -15.30 2.44
C ALA A 62 -10.24 -14.80 1.59
N ALA A 63 -11.39 -15.45 1.67
CA ALA A 63 -12.61 -15.04 0.97
C ALA A 63 -13.11 -13.67 1.47
N TYR A 64 -13.01 -13.40 2.75
CA TYR A 64 -13.40 -12.09 3.32
C TYR A 64 -12.46 -10.96 2.84
N ILE A 65 -11.14 -11.18 2.82
CA ILE A 65 -10.18 -10.21 2.32
C ILE A 65 -10.42 -9.93 0.83
N ALA A 66 -10.68 -10.94 0.03
CA ALA A 66 -11.01 -10.77 -1.39
C ALA A 66 -12.24 -9.86 -1.60
N LYS A 67 -13.30 -10.02 -0.79
CA LYS A 67 -14.45 -9.11 -0.79
C LYS A 67 -14.10 -7.69 -0.36
N ARG A 68 -13.16 -7.53 0.57
CA ARG A 68 -12.67 -6.21 0.97
C ARG A 68 -11.89 -5.54 -0.14
N LEU A 69 -11.03 -6.30 -0.84
CA LEU A 69 -10.29 -5.80 -2.01
C LEU A 69 -11.24 -5.36 -3.13
N ASP A 70 -12.25 -6.15 -3.44
CA ASP A 70 -13.27 -5.78 -4.43
C ASP A 70 -14.04 -4.50 -4.07
N ALA A 71 -14.18 -4.21 -2.78
CA ALA A 71 -14.83 -2.97 -2.35
C ALA A 71 -14.00 -1.71 -2.61
N LEU A 72 -12.70 -1.85 -2.81
CA LEU A 72 -11.77 -0.77 -3.14
C LEU A 72 -11.79 -0.42 -4.63
N GLU A 73 -12.30 -1.31 -5.46
CA GLU A 73 -12.17 -1.24 -6.92
C GLU A 73 -13.51 -0.89 -7.57
N ASP A 74 -13.43 -0.25 -8.73
CA ASP A 74 -14.59 -0.01 -9.58
C ASP A 74 -15.20 -1.34 -10.06
N GLU A 75 -16.47 -1.33 -10.44
CA GLU A 75 -17.20 -2.56 -10.80
C GLU A 75 -16.51 -3.39 -11.88
N THR A 76 -15.88 -2.73 -12.84
CA THR A 76 -15.18 -3.35 -13.96
C THR A 76 -13.81 -3.94 -13.61
N GLU A 77 -13.28 -3.60 -12.44
CA GLU A 77 -11.94 -4.02 -11.98
C GLU A 77 -11.99 -4.98 -10.79
N ARG A 78 -13.18 -5.40 -10.39
CA ARG A 78 -13.41 -6.43 -9.37
C ARG A 78 -13.10 -7.82 -9.91
N GLY A 79 -13.05 -8.79 -9.00
CA GLY A 79 -12.86 -10.20 -9.31
C GLY A 79 -11.74 -10.84 -8.49
N TRP A 80 -11.39 -10.24 -7.35
CA TRP A 80 -10.43 -10.83 -6.45
C TRP A 80 -10.92 -12.18 -5.92
N GLN A 81 -10.04 -13.18 -6.02
CA GLN A 81 -10.23 -14.50 -5.43
C GLN A 81 -9.15 -14.72 -4.39
N GLY A 82 -9.54 -15.22 -3.23
CA GLY A 82 -8.64 -15.53 -2.14
C GLY A 82 -8.68 -17.01 -1.81
N ARG A 83 -7.52 -17.63 -1.62
CA ARG A 83 -7.35 -18.98 -1.10
C ARG A 83 -6.31 -19.00 0.01
N TYR A 84 -6.38 -20.01 0.85
CA TYR A 84 -5.42 -20.26 1.93
C TYR A 84 -4.90 -21.68 1.83
N ASP A 85 -3.59 -21.85 1.97
CA ASP A 85 -2.91 -23.14 1.98
C ASP A 85 -1.68 -23.10 2.93
N GLU A 86 -0.83 -24.13 2.87
CA GLU A 86 0.35 -24.24 3.71
C GLU A 86 1.39 -23.12 3.47
N GLU A 87 1.43 -22.53 2.30
CA GLU A 87 2.31 -21.42 1.96
C GLU A 87 1.81 -20.08 2.52
N GLY A 88 0.49 -19.94 2.72
CA GLY A 88 -0.16 -18.74 3.24
C GLY A 88 -1.41 -18.33 2.50
N PHE A 89 -1.67 -17.01 2.45
CA PHE A 89 -2.80 -16.45 1.74
C PHE A 89 -2.41 -16.04 0.34
N HIS A 90 -3.16 -16.52 -0.65
CA HIS A 90 -2.98 -16.19 -2.06
C HIS A 90 -4.20 -15.42 -2.55
N PHE A 91 -3.94 -14.34 -3.27
CA PHE A 91 -4.97 -13.51 -3.87
C PHE A 91 -4.66 -13.33 -5.34
N GLU A 92 -5.67 -13.46 -6.19
CA GLU A 92 -5.51 -13.26 -7.62
C GLU A 92 -6.77 -12.64 -8.24
N ARG A 93 -6.56 -11.86 -9.28
CA ARG A 93 -7.62 -11.37 -10.17
C ARG A 93 -7.09 -11.21 -11.58
N THR A 94 -7.98 -11.06 -12.54
CA THR A 94 -7.64 -10.72 -13.91
C THR A 94 -8.36 -9.43 -14.29
N VAL A 95 -7.59 -8.40 -14.64
CA VAL A 95 -8.12 -7.10 -15.06
C VAL A 95 -7.61 -6.80 -16.46
N ARG A 96 -8.53 -6.55 -17.40
CA ARG A 96 -8.19 -6.23 -18.81
C ARG A 96 -7.23 -7.24 -19.44
N GLY A 97 -7.36 -8.52 -19.08
CA GLY A 97 -6.51 -9.60 -19.58
C GLY A 97 -5.16 -9.76 -18.87
N VAL A 98 -4.84 -8.90 -17.91
CA VAL A 98 -3.62 -9.01 -17.09
C VAL A 98 -3.94 -9.69 -15.77
N LYS A 99 -3.17 -10.71 -15.43
CA LYS A 99 -3.28 -11.41 -14.15
C LYS A 99 -2.50 -10.65 -13.08
N GLU A 100 -3.19 -10.21 -12.05
CA GLU A 100 -2.59 -9.66 -10.82
C GLU A 100 -2.63 -10.73 -9.73
N ALA A 101 -1.49 -10.99 -9.08
CA ALA A 101 -1.37 -11.94 -7.99
C ALA A 101 -0.63 -11.33 -6.81
N ALA A 102 -1.02 -11.71 -5.60
CA ALA A 102 -0.37 -11.31 -4.37
C ALA A 102 -0.36 -12.47 -3.36
N ILE A 103 0.70 -12.55 -2.57
CA ILE A 103 0.84 -13.56 -1.53
C ILE A 103 1.15 -12.90 -0.18
N ILE A 104 0.58 -13.47 0.88
CA ILE A 104 0.99 -13.25 2.28
C ILE A 104 1.55 -14.58 2.76
N ASP A 105 2.86 -14.75 2.59
CA ASP A 105 3.56 -16.00 2.89
C ASP A 105 3.87 -16.15 4.39
N GLN A 106 4.31 -17.36 4.79
CA GLN A 106 4.68 -17.64 6.17
C GLN A 106 5.83 -16.76 6.66
N ALA A 107 6.73 -16.31 5.77
CA ALA A 107 7.83 -15.43 6.14
C ALA A 107 7.29 -14.04 6.57
N LEU A 108 6.30 -13.51 5.87
CA LEU A 108 5.64 -12.27 6.28
C LEU A 108 4.83 -12.47 7.57
N LEU A 109 4.02 -13.54 7.66
CA LEU A 109 3.19 -13.82 8.86
C LEU A 109 4.04 -13.96 10.13
N GLY A 110 5.22 -14.56 10.03
CA GLY A 110 6.19 -14.67 11.14
C GLY A 110 7.01 -13.41 11.42
N SER A 111 6.89 -12.37 10.59
CA SER A 111 7.75 -11.19 10.68
C SER A 111 7.40 -10.28 11.86
N ALA A 112 8.35 -9.42 12.24
CA ALA A 112 8.12 -8.36 13.23
C ALA A 112 7.11 -7.33 12.74
N ASP A 113 7.05 -7.08 11.44
CA ASP A 113 6.16 -6.08 10.86
C ASP A 113 4.71 -6.58 10.83
N ALA A 114 4.47 -7.88 10.56
CA ALA A 114 3.14 -8.47 10.71
C ALA A 114 2.63 -8.37 12.15
N ARG A 115 3.47 -8.68 13.14
CA ARG A 115 3.12 -8.53 14.56
C ARG A 115 2.81 -7.07 14.94
N LYS A 116 3.58 -6.11 14.42
CA LYS A 116 3.28 -4.68 14.65
C LYS A 116 1.95 -4.28 14.03
N LEU A 117 1.65 -4.75 12.82
CA LEU A 117 0.37 -4.49 12.14
C LEU A 117 -0.79 -5.14 12.89
N ASP A 118 -0.63 -6.37 13.38
CA ASP A 118 -1.65 -7.05 14.20
C ASP A 118 -1.94 -6.30 15.51
N GLY A 119 -0.95 -5.64 16.09
CA GLY A 119 -1.12 -4.78 17.26
C GLY A 119 -2.12 -3.63 17.07
N TYR A 120 -2.42 -3.25 15.83
CA TYR A 120 -3.44 -2.24 15.49
C TYR A 120 -4.81 -2.85 15.18
N ARG A 121 -4.99 -4.18 15.25
CA ARG A 121 -6.19 -4.91 14.85
C ARG A 121 -7.48 -4.32 15.44
N GLU A 122 -7.51 -4.11 16.75
CA GLU A 122 -8.71 -3.61 17.44
C GLU A 122 -9.12 -2.23 16.93
N VAL A 123 -8.17 -1.32 16.80
CA VAL A 123 -8.42 0.03 16.28
C VAL A 123 -8.85 -0.02 14.82
N LEU A 124 -8.23 -0.87 14.01
CA LEU A 124 -8.57 -1.04 12.60
C LEU A 124 -9.98 -1.59 12.43
N GLN A 125 -10.36 -2.61 13.21
CA GLN A 125 -11.69 -3.22 13.15
C GLN A 125 -12.77 -2.28 13.68
N ALA A 126 -12.47 -1.47 14.71
CA ALA A 126 -13.37 -0.46 15.19
C ALA A 126 -13.58 0.68 14.18
N THR A 127 -12.52 1.06 13.45
CA THR A 127 -12.60 2.17 12.48
C THR A 127 -13.14 1.73 11.12
N PHE A 128 -12.76 0.54 10.67
CA PHE A 128 -13.09 -0.02 9.34
C PHE A 128 -13.76 -1.40 9.42
N PRO A 129 -14.87 -1.58 10.20
CA PRO A 129 -15.43 -2.89 10.51
C PRO A 129 -15.95 -3.62 9.29
N ARG A 130 -16.39 -2.88 8.27
CA ARG A 130 -17.01 -3.44 7.05
C ARG A 130 -16.44 -2.77 5.80
N PRO A 131 -16.35 -3.51 4.69
CA PRO A 131 -15.96 -2.91 3.41
C PRO A 131 -17.04 -1.96 2.85
N ARG A 132 -18.31 -2.19 3.20
CA ARG A 132 -19.47 -1.35 2.82
C ARG A 132 -20.51 -1.29 3.94
N PRO A 133 -21.06 -0.11 4.29
CA PRO A 133 -20.63 1.20 3.80
C PRO A 133 -19.22 1.54 4.30
N PRO A 134 -18.40 2.28 3.51
CA PRO A 134 -17.09 2.73 3.93
C PRO A 134 -17.19 3.80 5.03
N ALA A 135 -16.08 4.06 5.71
CA ALA A 135 -15.97 5.28 6.52
C ALA A 135 -15.95 6.50 5.59
N MET A 136 -16.53 7.61 6.03
CA MET A 136 -16.60 8.84 5.22
C MET A 136 -15.76 9.94 5.85
N LEU A 137 -14.89 10.55 5.04
CA LEU A 137 -14.22 11.78 5.40
C LEU A 137 -15.00 12.95 4.78
N ARG A 138 -15.48 13.84 5.65
CA ARG A 138 -16.25 15.02 5.25
C ARG A 138 -15.47 16.29 5.50
N ARG A 139 -15.44 17.17 4.52
CA ARG A 139 -14.87 18.51 4.66
C ARG A 139 -15.73 19.50 3.89
N ARG A 140 -16.48 20.34 4.60
CA ARG A 140 -17.48 21.23 4.00
C ARG A 140 -18.44 20.41 3.13
N ASP A 141 -18.47 20.69 1.83
CA ASP A 141 -19.35 20.01 0.85
C ASP A 141 -18.68 18.79 0.19
N ASP A 142 -17.37 18.55 0.46
CA ASP A 142 -16.63 17.41 -0.08
C ASP A 142 -16.81 16.17 0.82
N GLU A 143 -17.21 15.05 0.23
CA GLU A 143 -17.27 13.76 0.89
C GLU A 143 -16.37 12.75 0.16
N MET A 144 -15.58 11.98 0.92
CA MET A 144 -14.69 10.97 0.38
C MET A 144 -14.84 9.64 1.13
N ALA A 145 -15.02 8.55 0.41
CA ALA A 145 -15.06 7.21 0.97
C ALA A 145 -13.65 6.75 1.38
N ILE A 146 -13.52 6.22 2.59
CA ILE A 146 -12.26 5.76 3.17
C ILE A 146 -12.40 4.29 3.53
N HIS A 147 -11.60 3.44 2.92
CA HIS A 147 -11.66 1.98 3.07
C HIS A 147 -10.56 1.40 3.97
N GLY A 148 -9.58 2.21 4.36
CA GLY A 148 -8.47 1.78 5.18
C GLY A 148 -7.62 2.95 5.72
N PRO A 149 -6.65 2.64 6.59
CA PRO A 149 -5.82 3.64 7.25
C PRO A 149 -4.93 4.43 6.28
N VAL A 150 -4.39 3.79 5.24
CA VAL A 150 -3.56 4.48 4.23
C VAL A 150 -4.39 5.53 3.51
N GLY A 151 -5.58 5.17 3.04
CA GLY A 151 -6.50 6.09 2.38
C GLY A 151 -6.91 7.26 3.27
N LEU A 152 -7.14 7.03 4.56
CA LEU A 152 -7.44 8.10 5.53
C LEU A 152 -6.26 9.07 5.64
N PHE A 153 -5.05 8.57 5.83
CA PHE A 153 -3.86 9.40 5.95
C PHE A 153 -3.59 10.21 4.67
N GLU A 154 -3.71 9.58 3.52
CA GLU A 154 -3.49 10.22 2.22
C GLU A 154 -4.54 11.29 1.92
N ALA A 155 -5.81 11.04 2.18
CA ALA A 155 -6.89 12.01 2.01
C ALA A 155 -6.71 13.25 2.88
N LEU A 156 -6.33 13.07 4.14
CA LEU A 156 -6.05 14.18 5.06
C LEU A 156 -4.80 14.95 4.63
N THR A 157 -3.75 14.24 4.22
CA THR A 157 -2.50 14.86 3.74
C THR A 157 -2.75 15.65 2.45
N ALA A 158 -3.49 15.09 1.49
CA ALA A 158 -3.88 15.77 0.26
C ALA A 158 -4.71 17.03 0.54
N THR A 159 -5.61 16.93 1.52
CA THR A 159 -6.42 18.06 1.97
C THR A 159 -5.55 19.17 2.60
N GLY A 160 -4.56 18.79 3.42
CA GLY A 160 -3.62 19.74 4.04
C GLY A 160 -2.67 20.40 3.04
N ARG A 161 -2.39 19.75 1.91
CA ARG A 161 -1.55 20.28 0.85
C ARG A 161 -2.27 21.25 -0.09
N LYS A 162 -3.60 21.38 -0.02
CA LYS A 162 -4.34 22.37 -0.83
C LYS A 162 -3.85 23.78 -0.52
N GLY A 163 -3.33 24.47 -1.54
CA GLY A 163 -2.75 25.81 -1.43
C GLY A 163 -1.25 25.84 -1.16
N ILE A 164 -0.59 24.69 -1.04
CA ILE A 164 0.88 24.60 -1.00
C ILE A 164 1.36 24.34 -2.42
N ALA A 165 2.17 25.24 -2.97
CA ALA A 165 2.86 25.03 -4.22
C ALA A 165 4.00 24.02 -4.02
N MET A 166 4.00 22.93 -4.80
CA MET A 166 5.12 22.00 -4.84
C MET A 166 5.77 22.08 -6.21
N GLN A 167 7.06 22.24 -6.26
CA GLN A 167 7.85 22.17 -7.48
C GLN A 167 8.60 20.83 -7.49
N ARG A 168 8.58 20.15 -8.64
CA ARG A 168 9.33 18.94 -8.88
C ARG A 168 10.31 19.19 -10.00
N TYR A 169 11.59 19.04 -9.68
CA TYR A 169 12.65 19.18 -10.66
C TYR A 169 13.07 17.81 -11.17
N LYS A 170 13.09 17.61 -12.49
CA LYS A 170 13.54 16.37 -13.15
C LYS A 170 15.07 16.31 -13.27
N GLY A 171 15.74 17.44 -13.15
CA GLY A 171 17.19 17.54 -13.21
C GLY A 171 17.71 18.82 -12.57
N LEU A 172 18.98 18.82 -12.21
CA LEU A 172 19.65 19.97 -11.56
C LEU A 172 19.73 21.20 -12.46
N GLY A 173 19.69 21.02 -13.78
CA GLY A 173 19.73 22.13 -14.75
C GLY A 173 18.47 23.00 -14.79
N GLU A 174 17.37 22.54 -14.17
CA GLU A 174 16.12 23.31 -14.04
C GLU A 174 16.10 24.21 -12.81
N MET A 175 17.12 24.13 -11.98
CA MET A 175 17.20 24.81 -10.69
C MET A 175 18.10 26.04 -10.79
N ASN A 176 17.66 27.15 -10.18
CA ASN A 176 18.55 28.29 -9.96
C ASN A 176 19.55 27.99 -8.82
N PRO A 177 20.62 28.79 -8.64
CA PRO A 177 21.67 28.53 -7.65
C PRO A 177 21.15 28.42 -6.22
N GLU A 178 20.17 29.23 -5.82
CA GLU A 178 19.59 29.21 -4.47
C GLU A 178 18.79 27.93 -4.24
N GLN A 179 17.96 27.52 -5.22
CA GLN A 179 17.19 26.27 -5.15
C GLN A 179 18.11 25.05 -5.09
N LEU A 180 19.21 25.08 -5.87
CA LEU A 180 20.20 23.99 -5.85
C LEU A 180 20.91 23.92 -4.48
N TRP A 181 21.25 25.07 -3.90
CA TRP A 181 21.85 25.12 -2.57
C TRP A 181 20.90 24.54 -1.52
N GLU A 182 19.67 25.07 -1.41
CA GLU A 182 18.70 24.70 -0.39
C GLU A 182 18.27 23.22 -0.46
N THR A 183 18.21 22.63 -1.64
CA THR A 183 17.68 21.28 -1.84
C THR A 183 18.73 20.18 -1.86
N THR A 184 19.97 20.50 -2.28
CA THR A 184 20.98 19.46 -2.55
C THR A 184 22.34 19.71 -1.89
N LEU A 185 22.72 20.95 -1.62
CA LEU A 185 24.08 21.28 -1.16
C LEU A 185 24.14 21.66 0.31
N ASP A 186 23.10 22.27 0.88
CA ASP A 186 23.10 22.67 2.29
C ASP A 186 23.29 21.46 3.20
N VAL A 187 24.38 21.46 3.94
CA VAL A 187 24.78 20.37 4.83
C VAL A 187 23.73 20.10 5.92
N ASN A 188 22.98 21.13 6.33
CA ASN A 188 21.98 21.02 7.38
C ASN A 188 20.62 20.51 6.88
N ALA A 189 20.35 20.64 5.58
CA ALA A 189 19.05 20.29 4.98
C ALA A 189 19.13 19.05 4.07
N ARG A 190 20.30 18.75 3.48
CA ARG A 190 20.46 17.66 2.53
C ARG A 190 20.28 16.28 3.18
N SER A 191 19.68 15.38 2.45
CA SER A 191 19.64 13.95 2.77
C SER A 191 20.55 13.17 1.82
N LEU A 192 21.37 12.28 2.37
CA LEU A 192 22.21 11.37 1.57
C LEU A 192 21.56 10.00 1.53
N LEU A 193 21.45 9.44 0.33
CA LEU A 193 20.97 8.07 0.10
C LEU A 193 22.17 7.16 -0.17
N GLN A 194 22.32 6.11 0.63
CA GLN A 194 23.30 5.07 0.35
C GLN A 194 22.64 3.98 -0.49
N VAL A 195 23.10 3.85 -1.74
CA VAL A 195 22.67 2.75 -2.62
C VAL A 195 23.42 1.47 -2.23
N ARG A 196 22.68 0.39 -2.01
CA ARG A 196 23.22 -0.94 -1.72
C ARG A 196 22.52 -1.94 -2.61
N VAL A 197 23.30 -2.79 -3.27
CA VAL A 197 22.79 -3.98 -3.96
C VAL A 197 22.77 -5.10 -2.93
N LYS A 198 21.60 -5.67 -2.66
CA LYS A 198 21.44 -6.79 -1.71
C LYS A 198 21.71 -8.13 -2.39
N GLU A 199 21.13 -8.30 -3.57
CA GLU A 199 21.21 -9.51 -4.39
C GLU A 199 21.79 -9.12 -5.76
N ILE A 200 23.05 -9.52 -6.00
CA ILE A 200 23.77 -9.13 -7.22
C ILE A 200 23.11 -9.77 -8.44
N ASP A 201 22.78 -11.07 -8.34
CA ASP A 201 22.19 -11.84 -9.44
C ASP A 201 20.83 -11.29 -9.88
N GLU A 202 19.99 -10.87 -8.91
CA GLU A 202 18.70 -10.22 -9.21
C GLU A 202 18.90 -8.88 -9.90
N ALA A 203 19.88 -8.09 -9.46
CA ALA A 203 20.19 -6.80 -10.09
C ALA A 203 20.71 -6.98 -11.52
N GLU A 204 21.62 -7.95 -11.76
CA GLU A 204 22.12 -8.25 -13.10
C GLU A 204 21.01 -8.70 -14.04
N ASN A 205 20.15 -9.62 -13.59
CA ASN A 205 19.02 -10.10 -14.37
C ASN A 205 18.06 -8.95 -14.73
N LEU A 206 17.74 -8.09 -13.77
CA LEU A 206 16.86 -6.95 -14.02
C LEU A 206 17.47 -5.94 -14.98
N PHE A 207 18.77 -5.65 -14.86
CA PHE A 207 19.46 -4.78 -15.81
C PHE A 207 19.53 -5.40 -17.22
N ALA A 208 19.80 -6.71 -17.34
CA ALA A 208 19.81 -7.41 -18.61
C ALA A 208 18.41 -7.39 -19.27
N GLU A 209 17.36 -7.59 -18.49
CA GLU A 209 15.97 -7.58 -18.95
C GLU A 209 15.53 -6.18 -19.41
N LEU A 210 15.80 -5.13 -18.62
CA LEU A 210 15.32 -3.79 -18.89
C LEU A 210 16.20 -2.99 -19.86
N MET A 211 17.51 -3.22 -19.88
CA MET A 211 18.50 -2.45 -20.64
C MET A 211 19.31 -3.29 -21.63
N GLY A 212 19.10 -4.60 -21.68
CA GLY A 212 19.77 -5.49 -22.65
C GLY A 212 19.30 -5.24 -24.08
N ASP A 213 20.00 -5.87 -25.04
CA ASP A 213 19.72 -5.71 -26.46
C ASP A 213 18.43 -6.41 -26.92
N GLU A 214 17.94 -7.40 -26.17
CA GLU A 214 16.71 -8.13 -26.47
C GLU A 214 15.47 -7.33 -26.06
N VAL A 215 14.56 -7.14 -27.01
CA VAL A 215 13.34 -6.33 -26.82
C VAL A 215 12.24 -7.12 -26.15
N GLU A 216 12.09 -8.42 -26.44
CA GLU A 216 10.95 -9.22 -26.00
C GLU A 216 10.86 -9.40 -24.48
N PRO A 217 11.95 -9.70 -23.74
CA PRO A 217 11.91 -9.75 -22.28
C PRO A 217 11.43 -8.43 -21.66
N ARG A 218 11.94 -7.31 -22.15
CA ARG A 218 11.54 -5.97 -21.71
C ARG A 218 10.06 -5.69 -21.96
N ARG A 219 9.55 -6.04 -23.14
CA ARG A 219 8.15 -5.89 -23.50
C ARG A 219 7.25 -6.68 -22.55
N LEU A 220 7.60 -7.92 -22.27
CA LEU A 220 6.88 -8.79 -21.35
C LEU A 220 6.91 -8.25 -19.91
N PHE A 221 8.07 -7.77 -19.45
CA PHE A 221 8.20 -7.15 -18.14
C PHE A 221 7.27 -5.95 -17.98
N ILE A 222 7.28 -5.02 -18.95
CA ILE A 222 6.41 -3.84 -18.94
C ILE A 222 4.94 -4.26 -18.95
N GLN A 223 4.56 -5.23 -19.76
CA GLN A 223 3.20 -5.71 -19.88
C GLN A 223 2.71 -6.35 -18.58
N ASN A 224 3.52 -7.19 -17.96
CA ASN A 224 3.19 -7.89 -16.71
C ASN A 224 3.09 -6.93 -15.52
N ASN A 225 3.84 -5.84 -15.52
CA ASN A 225 3.85 -4.86 -14.44
C ASN A 225 3.01 -3.61 -14.71
N ALA A 226 2.27 -3.56 -15.84
CA ALA A 226 1.52 -2.37 -16.27
C ALA A 226 0.49 -1.88 -15.25
N LEU A 227 -0.14 -2.79 -14.50
CA LEU A 227 -1.14 -2.43 -13.49
C LEU A 227 -0.53 -1.85 -12.19
N SER A 228 0.73 -2.17 -11.91
CA SER A 228 1.46 -1.67 -10.73
C SER A 228 2.34 -0.47 -11.04
N ALA A 229 2.48 -0.11 -12.31
CA ALA A 229 3.30 1.01 -12.72
C ALA A 229 2.70 2.35 -12.28
N SER A 230 3.53 3.21 -11.71
CA SER A 230 3.22 4.62 -11.49
C SER A 230 4.01 5.45 -12.48
N VAL A 231 3.33 6.06 -13.43
CA VAL A 231 3.97 6.87 -14.48
C VAL A 231 4.01 8.32 -14.03
N ASP A 232 5.20 8.90 -14.15
CA ASP A 232 5.45 10.30 -13.85
C ASP A 232 5.24 11.13 -15.12
N VAL A 233 4.03 11.65 -15.29
CA VAL A 233 3.60 12.47 -16.44
C VAL A 233 3.48 13.93 -16.05
#